data_1b612a71e5024caa6d715d6802f25df7
#
_entry.id   1b612a71e5024caa6d715d6802f25df7
#
_cell.length_a   1.000
_cell.length_b   1.000
_cell.length_c   1.000
_cell.angle_alpha   90.00
_cell.angle_beta   90.00
_cell.angle_gamma   90.00
#
_symmetry.space_group_name_H-M   'P 1'
#
loop_
_entity.id
_entity.type
_entity.pdbx_description
1 polymer ?
#
loop_
_entity_poly.entity_id
_entity_poly.type
_entity_poly.pdbx_seq_one_letter_code
_entity_poly.pdbx_strand_id
1 'polypeptide(L)'
;DIWTANGRFGWPYNRIYDLFYMAGVPLESQRVASPFISQAISSLHLYKAIDPDTWGRMIGRVNGANFAALYGRTAATGWQSVKLPKGMTWEGYMHFLLSTLPERTRNNYLEKLSVSIRFWREKGGCLPDETIAKLQKAGIRIEIGGKSAYRTDKRPVRMEYLDDIDLPEFSRLPTFKRICICILKNDHACKYMGFSPNKSETQRRNKIMEKYESLLQPSDKSNVPEPCL
;
A
#
# COMPACT_ATOMS: atom_id res chain seq x y z
N ASP A 1 -4.72 23.11 24.59
CA ASP A 1 -5.27 22.83 25.92
C ASP A 1 -4.51 21.73 26.66
N ILE A 2 -4.12 20.63 26.02
CA ILE A 2 -3.28 19.59 26.67
C ILE A 2 -1.90 20.14 27.02
N TRP A 3 -1.27 20.87 26.13
CA TRP A 3 0.04 21.49 26.39
C TRP A 3 -0.01 22.55 27.49
N THR A 4 -1.11 23.34 27.56
CA THR A 4 -1.34 24.30 28.64
C THR A 4 -1.51 23.59 29.96
N ALA A 5 -2.25 22.49 30.03
CA ALA A 5 -2.41 21.68 31.22
C ALA A 5 -1.08 21.03 31.64
N ASN A 6 -0.31 20.50 30.67
CA ASN A 6 1.00 19.92 30.91
C ASN A 6 1.95 20.94 31.54
N GLY A 7 2.04 22.15 30.98
CA GLY A 7 2.86 23.22 31.54
C GLY A 7 2.41 23.68 32.93
N ARG A 8 1.08 23.66 33.20
CA ARG A 8 0.52 24.05 34.51
C ARG A 8 0.76 23.00 35.60
N PHE A 9 0.67 21.71 35.25
CA PHE A 9 0.73 20.61 36.23
C PHE A 9 2.06 19.87 36.22
N GLY A 10 3.00 20.23 35.33
CA GLY A 10 4.33 19.63 35.28
C GLY A 10 4.34 18.14 34.95
N TRP A 11 3.40 17.68 34.11
CA TRP A 11 3.31 16.26 33.77
C TRP A 11 4.52 15.82 32.92
N PRO A 12 5.03 14.59 33.14
CA PRO A 12 6.07 14.05 32.29
C PRO A 12 5.52 13.79 30.88
N TYR A 13 6.28 14.19 29.89
CA TYR A 13 5.93 13.94 28.46
C TYR A 13 7.17 13.56 27.65
N ASN A 14 6.96 13.07 26.45
CA ASN A 14 8.04 12.69 25.56
C ASN A 14 8.73 13.94 24.99
N ARG A 15 9.99 14.15 25.34
CA ARG A 15 10.80 15.30 24.92
C ARG A 15 11.01 15.43 23.42
N ILE A 16 10.68 14.41 22.64
CA ILE A 16 10.72 14.49 21.19
C ILE A 16 9.79 15.59 20.63
N TYR A 17 8.74 15.95 21.39
CA TYR A 17 7.86 17.06 21.02
C TYR A 17 8.59 18.40 21.08
N ASP A 18 9.50 18.60 22.02
CA ASP A 18 10.34 19.80 22.08
C ASP A 18 11.24 19.88 20.86
N LEU A 19 11.82 18.74 20.47
CA LEU A 19 12.68 18.65 19.29
C LEU A 19 11.90 18.92 18.01
N PHE A 20 10.67 18.44 17.89
CA PHE A 20 9.79 18.77 16.77
C PHE A 20 9.47 20.26 16.71
N TYR A 21 9.19 20.87 17.87
CA TYR A 21 8.92 22.29 17.94
C TYR A 21 10.15 23.12 17.54
N MET A 22 11.32 22.77 18.05
CA MET A 22 12.59 23.39 17.67
C MET A 22 12.93 23.22 16.19
N ALA A 23 12.51 22.11 15.58
CA ALA A 23 12.64 21.87 14.15
C ALA A 23 11.57 22.59 13.29
N GLY A 24 10.70 23.41 13.91
CA GLY A 24 9.69 24.22 13.21
C GLY A 24 8.44 23.45 12.81
N VAL A 25 8.16 22.30 13.43
CA VAL A 25 6.93 21.55 13.15
C VAL A 25 5.76 22.20 13.91
N PRO A 26 4.67 22.60 13.22
CA PRO A 26 3.49 23.16 13.88
C PRO A 26 2.90 22.21 14.92
N LEU A 27 2.38 22.73 16.02
CA LEU A 27 1.85 21.92 17.14
C LEU A 27 0.77 20.92 16.71
N GLU A 28 -0.12 21.30 15.81
CA GLU A 28 -1.17 20.42 15.26
C GLU A 28 -0.62 19.26 14.42
N SER A 29 0.60 19.40 13.93
CA SER A 29 1.28 18.41 13.09
C SER A 29 2.28 17.54 13.86
N GLN A 30 2.53 17.85 15.13
CA GLN A 30 3.45 17.10 15.96
C GLN A 30 2.82 15.78 16.41
N ARG A 31 3.24 14.69 15.78
CA ARG A 31 2.81 13.34 16.13
C ARG A 31 4.00 12.42 16.24
N VAL A 32 4.16 11.82 17.40
CA VAL A 32 5.07 10.68 17.57
C VAL A 32 4.33 9.45 17.06
N ALA A 33 4.77 8.94 15.92
CA ALA A 33 4.16 7.79 15.28
C ALA A 33 5.20 6.71 15.03
N SER A 34 4.76 5.44 15.00
CA SER A 34 5.64 4.35 14.61
C SER A 34 6.18 4.58 13.20
N PRO A 35 7.48 4.41 12.94
CA PRO A 35 8.08 4.57 11.62
C PRO A 35 7.53 3.58 10.57
N PHE A 36 6.74 2.60 11.00
CA PHE A 36 6.15 1.57 10.14
C PHE A 36 4.78 1.94 9.57
N ILE A 37 4.20 3.07 9.98
CA ILE A 37 2.91 3.52 9.47
C ILE A 37 3.08 4.63 8.44
N SER A 38 2.15 4.71 7.50
CA SER A 38 2.18 5.68 6.41
C SER A 38 2.26 7.14 6.86
N GLN A 39 1.62 7.44 7.98
CA GLN A 39 1.59 8.79 8.56
C GLN A 39 2.98 9.26 9.06
N ALA A 40 3.86 8.32 9.40
CA ALA A 40 5.21 8.64 9.88
C ALA A 40 6.18 9.00 8.75
N ILE A 41 5.90 8.60 7.50
CA ILE A 41 6.81 8.81 6.37
C ILE A 41 7.16 10.29 6.19
N SER A 42 6.18 11.17 6.38
CA SER A 42 6.37 12.62 6.24
C SER A 42 7.31 13.21 7.28
N SER A 43 7.44 12.59 8.44
CA SER A 43 8.30 13.04 9.55
C SER A 43 9.60 12.26 9.71
N LEU A 44 9.77 11.14 8.97
CA LEU A 44 10.98 10.30 9.08
C LEU A 44 12.28 11.07 8.84
N HIS A 45 12.28 12.02 7.89
CA HIS A 45 13.47 12.82 7.59
C HIS A 45 13.92 13.70 8.77
N LEU A 46 12.98 14.06 9.67
CA LEU A 46 13.28 14.87 10.84
C LEU A 46 14.08 14.07 11.89
N TYR A 47 13.80 12.78 12.06
CA TYR A 47 14.52 11.95 13.02
C TYR A 47 16.03 11.92 12.78
N LYS A 48 16.46 12.00 11.52
CA LYS A 48 17.88 12.08 11.19
C LYS A 48 18.57 13.31 11.83
N ALA A 49 17.84 14.41 11.94
CA ALA A 49 18.37 15.65 12.49
C ALA A 49 18.17 15.79 14.00
N ILE A 50 17.01 15.34 14.50
CA ILE A 50 16.62 15.57 15.89
C ILE A 50 17.03 14.45 16.85
N ASP A 51 17.13 13.21 16.36
CA ASP A 51 17.53 12.04 17.15
C ASP A 51 18.35 11.06 16.28
N PRO A 52 19.64 11.37 16.01
CA PRO A 52 20.51 10.56 15.18
C PRO A 52 20.70 9.13 15.68
N ASP A 53 20.69 8.91 16.99
CA ASP A 53 20.90 7.58 17.59
C ASP A 53 19.71 6.67 17.34
N THR A 54 18.49 7.17 17.56
CA THR A 54 17.28 6.42 17.20
C THR A 54 17.19 6.22 15.70
N TRP A 55 17.59 7.22 14.89
CA TRP A 55 17.68 7.08 13.45
C TRP A 55 18.63 5.96 13.04
N GLY A 56 19.86 5.93 13.59
CA GLY A 56 20.83 4.89 13.30
C GLY A 56 20.33 3.48 13.63
N ARG A 57 19.68 3.32 14.79
CA ARG A 57 19.04 2.05 15.19
C ARG A 57 17.90 1.65 14.26
N MET A 58 17.10 2.61 13.80
CA MET A 58 15.97 2.35 12.92
C MET A 58 16.40 1.91 11.53
N ILE A 59 17.38 2.58 10.90
CA ILE A 59 17.86 2.19 9.56
C ILE A 59 18.57 0.84 9.57
N GLY A 60 19.19 0.44 10.69
CA GLY A 60 19.79 -0.88 10.85
C GLY A 60 18.78 -2.00 11.00
N ARG A 61 17.54 -1.70 11.41
CA ARG A 61 16.46 -2.69 11.62
C ARG A 61 15.44 -2.74 10.49
N VAL A 62 15.22 -1.62 9.83
CA VAL A 62 14.12 -1.45 8.85
C VAL A 62 14.69 -1.19 7.48
N ASN A 63 14.67 -2.21 6.63
CA ASN A 63 15.05 -2.05 5.24
C ASN A 63 14.16 -1.02 4.55
N GLY A 64 14.77 -0.05 3.86
CA GLY A 64 14.07 1.00 3.15
C GLY A 64 13.73 2.24 4.00
N ALA A 65 13.97 2.27 5.32
CA ALA A 65 13.72 3.44 6.15
C ALA A 65 14.51 4.66 5.67
N ASN A 66 15.78 4.48 5.32
CA ASN A 66 16.61 5.56 4.78
C ASN A 66 16.09 6.07 3.43
N PHE A 67 15.66 5.17 2.54
CA PHE A 67 15.02 5.54 1.28
C PHE A 67 13.72 6.32 1.52
N ALA A 68 12.87 5.82 2.42
CA ALA A 68 11.62 6.49 2.77
C ALA A 68 11.83 7.89 3.37
N ALA A 69 12.87 8.08 4.18
CA ALA A 69 13.20 9.40 4.73
C ALA A 69 13.71 10.38 3.67
N LEU A 70 14.51 9.91 2.70
CA LEU A 70 15.04 10.74 1.63
C LEU A 70 13.99 11.06 0.56
N TYR A 71 13.17 10.09 0.20
CA TYR A 71 12.26 10.16 -0.94
C TYR A 71 10.78 10.08 -0.57
N GLY A 72 10.42 9.99 0.72
CA GLY A 72 9.06 9.78 1.20
C GLY A 72 8.05 10.86 0.80
N ARG A 73 8.53 12.05 0.44
CA ARG A 73 7.72 13.16 -0.08
C ARG A 73 7.74 13.28 -1.60
N THR A 74 8.45 12.39 -2.28
CA THR A 74 8.60 12.41 -3.73
C THR A 74 7.71 11.37 -4.39
N ALA A 75 7.51 11.47 -5.69
CA ALA A 75 6.80 10.47 -6.48
C ALA A 75 7.48 9.09 -6.47
N ALA A 76 8.75 9.01 -6.07
CA ALA A 76 9.50 7.75 -5.99
C ALA A 76 8.94 6.75 -4.98
N THR A 77 8.21 7.21 -3.95
CA THR A 77 7.61 6.33 -2.93
C THR A 77 6.21 5.83 -3.28
N GLY A 78 5.64 6.27 -4.41
CA GLY A 78 4.33 5.83 -4.87
C GLY A 78 3.15 6.22 -3.97
N TRP A 79 3.36 7.07 -2.98
CA TRP A 79 2.32 7.53 -2.07
C TRP A 79 1.46 8.66 -2.63
N GLN A 80 1.92 9.29 -3.69
CA GLN A 80 1.14 10.31 -4.38
C GLN A 80 0.15 9.68 -5.35
N SER A 81 -0.93 10.38 -5.65
CA SER A 81 -1.87 9.96 -6.69
C SER A 81 -1.12 9.79 -8.01
N VAL A 82 -1.25 8.61 -8.59
CA VAL A 82 -0.67 8.34 -9.90
C VAL A 82 -1.34 9.25 -10.92
N LYS A 83 -0.54 10.09 -11.56
CA LYS A 83 -1.00 11.01 -12.62
C LYS A 83 -0.64 10.44 -13.97
N LEU A 84 -1.59 10.51 -14.88
CA LEU A 84 -1.37 10.14 -16.27
C LEU A 84 -0.46 11.19 -16.95
N PRO A 85 0.60 10.80 -17.67
CA PRO A 85 1.39 11.70 -18.47
C PRO A 85 0.54 12.40 -19.54
N LYS A 86 0.84 13.65 -19.85
CA LYS A 86 0.09 14.42 -20.88
C LYS A 86 0.13 13.70 -22.22
N GLY A 87 -1.04 13.60 -22.87
CA GLY A 87 -1.17 13.01 -24.21
C GLY A 87 -1.18 11.49 -24.25
N MET A 88 -1.24 10.80 -23.11
CA MET A 88 -1.33 9.32 -23.06
C MET A 88 -2.71 8.88 -22.55
N THR A 89 -3.11 7.67 -22.93
CA THR A 89 -4.18 6.90 -22.27
C THR A 89 -3.58 6.04 -21.17
N TRP A 90 -4.40 5.53 -20.23
CA TRP A 90 -3.91 4.61 -19.21
C TRP A 90 -3.45 3.29 -19.80
N GLU A 91 -4.10 2.82 -20.87
CA GLU A 91 -3.65 1.66 -21.62
C GLU A 91 -2.27 1.89 -22.26
N GLY A 92 -2.07 3.02 -22.92
CA GLY A 92 -0.77 3.39 -23.49
C GLY A 92 0.31 3.53 -22.43
N TYR A 93 -0.02 4.16 -21.30
CA TYR A 93 0.90 4.29 -20.17
C TYR A 93 1.24 2.93 -19.54
N MET A 94 0.28 2.03 -19.44
CA MET A 94 0.53 0.66 -19.00
C MET A 94 1.55 -0.05 -19.90
N HIS A 95 1.39 0.03 -21.23
CA HIS A 95 2.35 -0.57 -22.17
C HIS A 95 3.74 0.04 -22.02
N PHE A 96 3.83 1.35 -21.85
CA PHE A 96 5.09 2.03 -21.57
C PHE A 96 5.73 1.51 -20.28
N LEU A 97 4.98 1.47 -19.17
CA LEU A 97 5.50 0.95 -17.90
C LEU A 97 5.97 -0.51 -18.01
N LEU A 98 5.19 -1.35 -18.67
CA LEU A 98 5.56 -2.75 -18.88
C LEU A 98 6.84 -2.90 -19.71
N SER A 99 7.09 -2.00 -20.67
CA SER A 99 8.32 -2.03 -21.49
C SER A 99 9.58 -1.74 -20.68
N THR A 100 9.46 -1.00 -19.55
CA THR A 100 10.59 -0.67 -18.67
C THR A 100 10.95 -1.78 -17.68
N LEU A 101 10.11 -2.80 -17.55
CA LEU A 101 10.30 -3.87 -16.58
C LEU A 101 11.10 -5.05 -17.15
N PRO A 102 11.86 -5.77 -16.28
CA PRO A 102 12.45 -7.04 -16.64
C PRO A 102 11.40 -8.02 -17.15
N GLU A 103 11.77 -8.86 -18.11
CA GLU A 103 10.86 -9.78 -18.81
C GLU A 103 9.99 -10.62 -17.86
N ARG A 104 10.59 -11.23 -16.85
CA ARG A 104 9.88 -12.05 -15.85
C ARG A 104 8.78 -11.27 -15.13
N THR A 105 9.09 -10.04 -14.73
CA THR A 105 8.15 -9.16 -14.02
C THR A 105 7.03 -8.69 -14.95
N ARG A 106 7.39 -8.30 -16.17
CA ARG A 106 6.46 -7.91 -17.21
C ARG A 106 5.45 -9.04 -17.50
N ASN A 107 5.96 -10.27 -17.71
CA ASN A 107 5.11 -11.43 -18.00
C ASN A 107 4.14 -11.74 -16.85
N ASN A 108 4.56 -11.59 -15.59
CA ASN A 108 3.67 -11.73 -14.44
C ASN A 108 2.50 -10.73 -14.49
N TYR A 109 2.77 -9.45 -14.77
CA TYR A 109 1.70 -8.45 -14.89
C TYR A 109 0.78 -8.71 -16.09
N LEU A 110 1.31 -9.11 -17.23
CA LEU A 110 0.53 -9.46 -18.43
C LEU A 110 -0.37 -10.66 -18.17
N GLU A 111 0.11 -11.70 -17.49
CA GLU A 111 -0.70 -12.84 -17.08
C GLU A 111 -1.85 -12.42 -16.16
N LYS A 112 -1.57 -11.64 -15.13
CA LYS A 112 -2.61 -11.11 -14.21
C LYS A 112 -3.64 -10.27 -14.96
N LEU A 113 -3.20 -9.40 -15.87
CA LEU A 113 -4.08 -8.59 -16.69
C LEU A 113 -5.00 -9.47 -17.56
N SER A 114 -4.43 -10.44 -18.27
CA SER A 114 -5.21 -11.34 -19.14
C SER A 114 -6.27 -12.15 -18.36
N VAL A 115 -5.91 -12.63 -17.17
CA VAL A 115 -6.85 -13.31 -16.27
C VAL A 115 -7.96 -12.37 -15.83
N SER A 116 -7.64 -11.12 -15.50
CA SER A 116 -8.63 -10.11 -15.09
C SER A 116 -9.56 -9.73 -16.23
N ILE A 117 -9.04 -9.51 -17.43
CA ILE A 117 -9.86 -9.20 -18.63
C ILE A 117 -10.83 -10.35 -18.91
N ARG A 118 -10.33 -11.57 -18.93
CA ARG A 118 -11.17 -12.77 -19.16
C ARG A 118 -12.26 -12.91 -18.08
N PHE A 119 -11.89 -12.70 -16.80
CA PHE A 119 -12.86 -12.75 -15.71
C PHE A 119 -14.00 -11.75 -15.89
N TRP A 120 -13.71 -10.50 -16.23
CA TRP A 120 -14.72 -9.47 -16.39
C TRP A 120 -15.60 -9.66 -17.64
N ARG A 121 -15.06 -10.25 -18.70
CA ARG A 121 -15.82 -10.62 -19.90
C ARG A 121 -16.73 -11.83 -19.70
N GLU A 122 -16.21 -12.88 -19.08
CA GLU A 122 -16.92 -14.17 -19.01
C GLU A 122 -17.79 -14.30 -17.75
N LYS A 123 -17.23 -13.97 -16.58
CA LYS A 123 -17.90 -14.16 -15.27
C LYS A 123 -18.49 -12.88 -14.72
N GLY A 124 -17.78 -11.78 -14.86
CA GLY A 124 -18.14 -10.50 -14.30
C GLY A 124 -17.87 -10.37 -12.80
N GLY A 125 -17.85 -9.13 -12.33
CA GLY A 125 -17.73 -8.79 -10.92
C GLY A 125 -19.09 -8.56 -10.28
N CYS A 126 -19.23 -8.87 -8.97
CA CYS A 126 -20.47 -8.60 -8.23
C CYS A 126 -20.50 -7.13 -7.79
N LEU A 127 -21.39 -6.34 -8.38
CA LEU A 127 -21.57 -4.92 -8.10
C LEU A 127 -22.92 -4.63 -7.46
N PRO A 128 -23.00 -3.65 -6.51
CA PRO A 128 -24.27 -3.15 -5.98
C PRO A 128 -25.11 -2.47 -7.06
N ASP A 129 -26.43 -2.50 -6.90
CA ASP A 129 -27.36 -1.87 -7.85
C ASP A 129 -27.09 -0.36 -8.04
N GLU A 130 -26.64 0.36 -6.99
CA GLU A 130 -26.23 1.76 -7.08
C GLU A 130 -25.04 1.98 -8.02
N THR A 131 -24.03 1.10 -7.95
CA THR A 131 -22.86 1.17 -8.83
C THR A 131 -23.26 0.86 -10.27
N ILE A 132 -24.16 -0.11 -10.47
CA ILE A 132 -24.69 -0.46 -11.79
C ILE A 132 -25.41 0.74 -12.41
N ALA A 133 -26.26 1.42 -11.65
CA ALA A 133 -26.97 2.63 -12.11
C ALA A 133 -25.99 3.76 -12.51
N LYS A 134 -24.91 3.96 -11.73
CA LYS A 134 -23.87 4.94 -12.06
C LYS A 134 -23.13 4.60 -13.36
N LEU A 135 -22.82 3.31 -13.59
CA LEU A 135 -22.17 2.84 -14.81
C LEU A 135 -23.06 3.03 -16.03
N GLN A 136 -24.36 2.74 -15.91
CA GLN A 136 -25.33 2.96 -16.99
C GLN A 136 -25.47 4.46 -17.31
N LYS A 137 -25.53 5.30 -16.27
CA LYS A 137 -25.59 6.77 -16.43
C LYS A 137 -24.32 7.32 -17.12
N ALA A 138 -23.17 6.70 -16.88
CA ALA A 138 -21.90 7.04 -17.54
C ALA A 138 -21.81 6.49 -18.98
N GLY A 139 -22.84 5.82 -19.50
CA GLY A 139 -22.88 5.29 -20.87
C GLY A 139 -22.02 4.06 -21.11
N ILE A 140 -21.60 3.37 -20.04
CA ILE A 140 -20.74 2.18 -20.15
C ILE A 140 -21.60 0.96 -20.52
N ARG A 141 -21.17 0.22 -21.54
CA ARG A 141 -21.82 -1.03 -21.92
C ARG A 141 -21.54 -2.10 -20.87
N ILE A 142 -22.60 -2.60 -20.24
CA ILE A 142 -22.56 -3.64 -19.23
C ILE A 142 -23.63 -4.68 -19.49
N GLU A 143 -23.34 -5.94 -19.18
CA GLU A 143 -24.28 -7.02 -19.19
C GLU A 143 -24.56 -7.44 -17.75
N ILE A 144 -25.82 -7.36 -17.32
CA ILE A 144 -26.23 -7.59 -15.94
C ILE A 144 -26.83 -9.00 -15.85
N GLY A 145 -26.23 -9.82 -14.97
CA GLY A 145 -26.76 -11.15 -14.66
C GLY A 145 -27.85 -11.12 -13.58
N GLY A 146 -28.52 -12.24 -13.43
CA GLY A 146 -29.54 -12.43 -12.40
C GLY A 146 -28.99 -12.33 -10.99
N LYS A 147 -29.85 -11.99 -10.01
CA LYS A 147 -29.48 -11.97 -8.58
C LYS A 147 -29.12 -13.38 -8.10
N SER A 148 -28.01 -13.50 -7.37
CA SER A 148 -27.64 -14.75 -6.72
C SER A 148 -28.53 -14.99 -5.49
N ALA A 149 -28.86 -16.27 -5.23
CA ALA A 149 -29.60 -16.64 -4.02
C ALA A 149 -28.89 -16.25 -2.71
N TYR A 150 -27.55 -16.14 -2.75
CA TYR A 150 -26.73 -15.81 -1.57
C TYR A 150 -26.36 -14.33 -1.42
N ARG A 151 -26.51 -13.53 -2.50
CA ARG A 151 -26.17 -12.10 -2.51
C ARG A 151 -27.27 -11.32 -3.20
N THR A 152 -28.28 -10.97 -2.43
CA THR A 152 -29.45 -10.24 -2.91
C THR A 152 -29.18 -8.76 -3.18
N ASP A 153 -28.09 -8.21 -2.60
CA ASP A 153 -27.65 -6.82 -2.68
C ASP A 153 -26.73 -6.53 -3.88
N LYS A 154 -26.26 -7.58 -4.59
CA LYS A 154 -25.31 -7.45 -5.70
C LYS A 154 -25.71 -8.33 -6.87
N ARG A 155 -25.34 -7.88 -8.07
CA ARG A 155 -25.49 -8.62 -9.31
C ARG A 155 -24.15 -8.82 -10.00
N PRO A 156 -23.93 -9.97 -10.67
CA PRO A 156 -22.79 -10.12 -11.54
C PRO A 156 -22.93 -9.20 -12.75
N VAL A 157 -21.89 -8.45 -13.04
CA VAL A 157 -21.83 -7.50 -14.15
C VAL A 157 -20.63 -7.84 -15.01
N ARG A 158 -20.88 -8.15 -16.28
CA ARG A 158 -19.84 -8.33 -17.30
C ARG A 158 -19.63 -7.04 -18.04
N MET A 159 -18.38 -6.70 -18.28
CA MET A 159 -18.00 -5.46 -18.97
C MET A 159 -16.61 -5.57 -19.58
N GLU A 160 -16.34 -4.71 -20.55
CA GLU A 160 -15.00 -4.54 -21.10
C GLU A 160 -14.10 -3.75 -20.14
N TYR A 161 -12.79 -3.89 -20.33
CA TYR A 161 -11.81 -3.11 -19.58
C TYR A 161 -11.89 -1.63 -20.01
N LEU A 162 -11.91 -0.75 -19.02
CA LEU A 162 -11.99 0.70 -19.23
C LEU A 162 -10.60 1.33 -19.12
N ASP A 163 -10.39 2.44 -19.80
CA ASP A 163 -9.15 3.21 -19.61
C ASP A 163 -9.08 3.77 -18.19
N ASP A 164 -10.06 4.56 -17.80
CA ASP A 164 -10.30 5.08 -16.44
C ASP A 164 -11.81 5.31 -16.25
N ILE A 165 -12.20 5.59 -15.03
CA ILE A 165 -13.55 6.00 -14.69
C ILE A 165 -13.54 6.94 -13.48
N ASP A 166 -14.22 8.06 -13.60
CA ASP A 166 -14.36 9.04 -12.50
C ASP A 166 -15.56 8.69 -11.61
N LEU A 167 -15.41 7.58 -10.89
CA LEU A 167 -16.39 7.15 -9.88
C LEU A 167 -15.66 6.78 -8.58
N PRO A 168 -16.27 7.02 -7.41
CA PRO A 168 -15.68 6.61 -6.11
C PRO A 168 -15.39 5.10 -6.06
N GLU A 169 -16.19 4.31 -6.76
CA GLU A 169 -16.07 2.84 -6.82
C GLU A 169 -15.03 2.34 -7.83
N PHE A 170 -14.24 3.22 -8.46
CA PHE A 170 -13.25 2.83 -9.49
C PHE A 170 -12.31 1.70 -9.02
N SER A 171 -12.04 1.63 -7.72
CA SER A 171 -11.20 0.58 -7.13
C SER A 171 -11.79 -0.85 -7.24
N ARG A 172 -13.06 -0.98 -7.59
CA ARG A 172 -13.76 -2.25 -7.79
C ARG A 172 -13.99 -2.59 -9.27
N LEU A 173 -13.69 -1.65 -10.18
CA LEU A 173 -13.97 -1.76 -11.61
C LEU A 173 -12.70 -2.14 -12.41
N PRO A 174 -12.83 -2.81 -13.57
CA PRO A 174 -11.70 -3.19 -14.40
C PRO A 174 -11.21 -1.97 -15.19
N THR A 175 -10.11 -1.38 -14.75
CA THR A 175 -9.51 -0.24 -15.46
C THR A 175 -8.00 -0.42 -15.66
N PHE A 176 -7.48 0.08 -16.79
CA PHE A 176 -6.03 0.09 -17.06
C PHE A 176 -5.27 0.95 -16.06
N LYS A 177 -5.89 1.98 -15.50
CA LYS A 177 -5.34 2.78 -14.39
C LYS A 177 -4.95 1.91 -13.19
N ARG A 178 -5.76 0.91 -12.84
CA ARG A 178 -5.48 0.03 -11.69
C ARG A 178 -4.23 -0.81 -11.87
N ILE A 179 -3.99 -1.35 -13.06
CA ILE A 179 -2.75 -2.08 -13.30
C ILE A 179 -1.54 -1.17 -13.34
N CYS A 180 -1.66 0.07 -13.87
CA CYS A 180 -0.60 1.07 -13.74
C CYS A 180 -0.25 1.35 -12.28
N ILE A 181 -1.25 1.45 -11.41
CA ILE A 181 -1.04 1.60 -9.97
C ILE A 181 -0.33 0.38 -9.37
N CYS A 182 -0.70 -0.85 -9.76
CA CYS A 182 0.01 -2.06 -9.31
C CYS A 182 1.49 -2.02 -9.71
N ILE A 183 1.79 -1.67 -10.94
CA ILE A 183 3.17 -1.59 -11.46
C ILE A 183 3.98 -0.54 -10.68
N LEU A 184 3.46 0.67 -10.56
CA LEU A 184 4.13 1.79 -9.89
C LEU A 184 4.32 1.57 -8.39
N LYS A 185 3.46 0.77 -7.76
CA LYS A 185 3.56 0.38 -6.35
C LYS A 185 4.34 -0.91 -6.12
N ASN A 186 4.91 -1.52 -7.16
CA ASN A 186 5.56 -2.84 -7.11
C ASN A 186 4.65 -3.93 -6.49
N ASP A 187 3.34 -3.83 -6.72
CA ASP A 187 2.36 -4.83 -6.29
C ASP A 187 2.34 -6.02 -7.27
N HIS A 188 3.36 -6.87 -7.19
CA HIS A 188 3.49 -8.04 -8.06
C HIS A 188 2.37 -9.06 -7.90
N ALA A 189 1.66 -9.04 -6.78
CA ALA A 189 0.50 -9.89 -6.53
C ALA A 189 -0.80 -9.31 -7.13
N CYS A 190 -0.78 -8.06 -7.59
CA CYS A 190 -1.93 -7.32 -8.11
C CYS A 190 -3.12 -7.28 -7.13
N LYS A 191 -2.83 -7.15 -5.83
CA LYS A 191 -3.87 -7.04 -4.79
C LYS A 191 -4.78 -5.84 -5.02
N TYR A 192 -4.21 -4.75 -5.53
CA TYR A 192 -4.97 -3.56 -5.87
C TYR A 192 -6.02 -3.80 -6.98
N MET A 193 -5.81 -4.82 -7.81
CA MET A 193 -6.80 -5.29 -8.81
C MET A 193 -7.78 -6.32 -8.24
N GLY A 194 -7.67 -6.67 -6.96
CA GLY A 194 -8.54 -7.64 -6.30
C GLY A 194 -8.03 -9.09 -6.36
N PHE A 195 -6.80 -9.32 -6.79
CA PHE A 195 -6.21 -10.65 -6.69
C PHE A 195 -5.89 -11.00 -5.25
N SER A 196 -6.27 -12.20 -4.84
CA SER A 196 -5.82 -12.80 -3.58
C SER A 196 -4.55 -13.59 -3.82
N PRO A 197 -3.64 -13.71 -2.83
CA PRO A 197 -2.53 -14.63 -2.90
C PRO A 197 -3.04 -16.04 -3.17
N ASN A 198 -2.43 -16.74 -4.12
CA ASN A 198 -2.78 -18.14 -4.36
C ASN A 198 -2.25 -19.02 -3.20
N LYS A 199 -2.74 -20.27 -3.13
CA LYS A 199 -2.34 -21.20 -2.04
C LYS A 199 -0.83 -21.40 -1.97
N SER A 200 -0.15 -21.48 -3.11
CA SER A 200 1.31 -21.68 -3.16
C SER A 200 2.08 -20.44 -2.64
N GLU A 201 1.63 -19.24 -2.97
CA GLU A 201 2.20 -17.99 -2.44
C GLU A 201 1.98 -17.88 -0.93
N THR A 202 0.80 -18.25 -0.44
CA THR A 202 0.49 -18.27 0.99
C THR A 202 1.39 -19.27 1.71
N GLN A 203 1.53 -20.47 1.19
CA GLN A 203 2.42 -21.50 1.74
C GLN A 203 3.89 -21.05 1.76
N ARG A 204 4.37 -20.42 0.67
CA ARG A 204 5.73 -19.88 0.62
C ARG A 204 5.95 -18.79 1.68
N ARG A 205 4.98 -17.89 1.85
CA ARG A 205 5.05 -16.85 2.90
C ARG A 205 5.08 -17.47 4.30
N ASN A 206 4.21 -18.46 4.56
CA ASN A 206 4.17 -19.13 5.85
C ASN A 206 5.51 -19.80 6.16
N LYS A 207 6.10 -20.55 5.21
CA LYS A 207 7.43 -21.14 5.37
C LYS A 207 8.53 -20.11 5.66
N ILE A 208 8.46 -18.94 5.04
CA ILE A 208 9.39 -17.84 5.31
C ILE A 208 9.17 -17.30 6.72
N MET A 209 7.92 -17.10 7.13
CA MET A 209 7.57 -16.62 8.48
C MET A 209 8.04 -17.62 9.55
N GLU A 210 7.75 -18.92 9.40
CA GLU A 210 8.20 -19.98 10.28
C GLU A 210 9.73 -19.98 10.44
N LYS A 211 10.45 -19.80 9.33
CA LYS A 211 11.92 -19.68 9.36
C LYS A 211 12.38 -18.45 10.17
N TYR A 212 11.74 -17.30 10.02
CA TYR A 212 12.07 -16.11 10.80
C TYR A 212 11.67 -16.25 12.27
N GLU A 213 10.54 -16.87 12.57
CA GLU A 213 10.11 -17.15 13.93
C GLU A 213 11.09 -18.08 14.66
N SER A 214 11.60 -19.10 13.96
CA SER A 214 12.62 -19.99 14.52
C SER A 214 13.96 -19.29 14.80
N LEU A 215 14.30 -18.25 14.03
CA LEU A 215 15.50 -17.44 14.25
C LEU A 215 15.33 -16.40 15.38
N LEU A 216 14.08 -16.02 15.68
CA LEU A 216 13.75 -15.04 16.71
C LEU A 216 13.44 -15.67 18.08
N GLN A 217 13.29 -17.01 18.16
CA GLN A 217 13.22 -17.69 19.44
C GLN A 217 14.54 -17.48 20.17
N PRO A 218 14.54 -16.93 21.40
CA PRO A 218 15.76 -16.79 22.16
C PRO A 218 16.36 -18.19 22.32
N SER A 219 17.56 -18.39 21.77
CA SER A 219 18.36 -19.56 22.13
C SER A 219 18.46 -19.58 23.66
N ASP A 220 18.01 -20.65 24.26
CA ASP A 220 18.10 -20.91 25.71
C ASP A 220 19.50 -20.51 26.18
N LYS A 221 19.63 -19.39 26.87
CA LYS A 221 20.85 -18.94 27.51
C LYS A 221 21.01 -19.71 28.82
N SER A 222 21.05 -21.04 28.75
CA SER A 222 21.36 -21.88 29.87
C SER A 222 22.85 -22.25 29.99
N ASN A 223 23.76 -21.48 29.37
CA ASN A 223 25.20 -21.67 29.54
C ASN A 223 25.91 -20.29 29.54
N VAL A 224 25.60 -19.46 30.54
CA VAL A 224 26.52 -18.41 30.96
C VAL A 224 27.30 -19.03 32.14
N PRO A 225 28.62 -19.32 32.04
CA PRO A 225 29.41 -19.69 33.21
C PRO A 225 29.37 -18.50 34.20
N GLU A 226 29.08 -18.83 35.47
CA GLU A 226 29.16 -17.84 36.57
C GLU A 226 30.56 -17.21 36.59
N PRO A 227 30.66 -15.90 36.79
CA PRO A 227 31.95 -15.26 36.97
C PRO A 227 32.56 -15.79 38.28
N CYS A 228 33.71 -16.42 38.20
CA CYS A 228 34.53 -16.73 39.36
C CYS A 228 34.83 -15.42 40.12
N LEU A 229 34.41 -15.40 41.37
CA LEU A 229 34.82 -14.39 42.40
C LEU A 229 36.30 -14.47 42.68
#